data_8b9bb2b235793c79c20eebaffd001b94
#
_entry.id   8b9bb2b235793c79c20eebaffd001b94
#
_cell.length_a   1.000
_cell.length_b   1.000
_cell.length_c   1.000
_cell.angle_alpha   90.00
_cell.angle_beta   90.00
_cell.angle_gamma   90.00
#
_symmetry.space_group_name_H-M   'P 1'
#
loop_
_entity.id
_entity.type
_entity.pdbx_description
1 polymer ?
#
loop_
_entity_poly.entity_id
_entity_poly.type
_entity_poly.pdbx_seq_one_letter_code
_entity_poly.pdbx_strand_id
1 'polypeptide(L)'
;MIFLMKLLLLLKAIWAGLVLLLVAPFVVAWRFIRQRNMQIWLFAYLRRRKRPAVTGQTHVMFCFVDHYEPMHGRPPLEKQRARVDRWCKDYRALASRHRDADGRPPQHVFFYPEEEYLEEHLDKIERLCRDGYGEIEVHLHHDNDTEANFRETISRFK
;
A
#
# COMPACT_ATOMS: atom_id res chain seq x y z
N MET A 1 -25.62 -52.66 -26.59
CA MET A 1 -24.85 -51.51 -27.16
C MET A 1 -25.06 -50.20 -26.39
N ILE A 2 -26.30 -49.75 -26.17
CA ILE A 2 -26.64 -48.48 -25.48
C ILE A 2 -26.17 -48.46 -24.01
N PHE A 3 -26.31 -49.56 -23.26
CA PHE A 3 -25.88 -49.64 -21.85
C PHE A 3 -24.36 -49.47 -21.71
N LEU A 4 -23.58 -50.13 -22.51
CA LEU A 4 -22.12 -50.04 -22.52
C LEU A 4 -21.63 -48.60 -22.82
N MET A 5 -22.29 -47.94 -23.76
CA MET A 5 -22.00 -46.56 -24.14
C MET A 5 -22.31 -45.57 -22.97
N LYS A 6 -23.45 -45.75 -22.28
CA LYS A 6 -23.78 -44.96 -21.08
C LYS A 6 -22.80 -45.18 -19.95
N LEU A 7 -22.39 -46.40 -19.69
CA LEU A 7 -21.39 -46.73 -18.67
C LEU A 7 -20.05 -46.09 -19.01
N LEU A 8 -19.62 -46.12 -20.27
CA LEU A 8 -18.37 -45.51 -20.70
C LEU A 8 -18.38 -43.97 -20.54
N LEU A 9 -19.52 -43.34 -20.83
CA LEU A 9 -19.68 -41.89 -20.62
C LEU A 9 -19.66 -41.53 -19.13
N LEU A 10 -20.28 -42.34 -18.29
CA LEU A 10 -20.25 -42.12 -16.84
C LEU A 10 -18.82 -42.25 -16.27
N LEU A 11 -18.08 -43.28 -16.69
CA LEU A 11 -16.70 -43.46 -16.28
C LEU A 11 -15.78 -42.30 -16.73
N LYS A 12 -15.97 -41.80 -17.97
CA LYS A 12 -15.27 -40.61 -18.46
C LYS A 12 -15.58 -39.37 -17.64
N ALA A 13 -16.87 -39.17 -17.27
CA ALA A 13 -17.30 -38.03 -16.46
C ALA A 13 -16.67 -38.10 -15.03
N ILE A 14 -16.67 -39.29 -14.41
CA ILE A 14 -16.06 -39.51 -13.13
C ILE A 14 -14.55 -39.22 -13.18
N TRP A 15 -13.87 -39.75 -14.21
CA TRP A 15 -12.43 -39.50 -14.42
C TRP A 15 -12.12 -38.02 -14.64
N ALA A 16 -12.90 -37.33 -15.45
CA ALA A 16 -12.75 -35.89 -15.66
C ALA A 16 -12.96 -35.09 -14.36
N GLY A 17 -13.97 -35.48 -13.56
CA GLY A 17 -14.22 -34.89 -12.24
C GLY A 17 -13.04 -35.10 -11.27
N LEU A 18 -12.48 -36.29 -11.21
CA LEU A 18 -11.32 -36.61 -10.38
C LEU A 18 -10.07 -35.82 -10.82
N VAL A 19 -9.83 -35.75 -12.12
CA VAL A 19 -8.70 -34.96 -12.67
C VAL A 19 -8.89 -33.48 -12.31
N LEU A 20 -10.09 -32.93 -12.48
CA LEU A 20 -10.38 -31.55 -12.13
C LEU A 20 -10.16 -31.30 -10.62
N LEU A 21 -10.64 -32.21 -9.78
CA LEU A 21 -10.50 -32.10 -8.32
C LEU A 21 -9.02 -32.11 -7.90
N LEU A 22 -8.19 -32.87 -8.58
CA LEU A 22 -6.76 -32.94 -8.28
C LEU A 22 -5.98 -31.76 -8.86
N VAL A 23 -6.31 -31.29 -10.05
CA VAL A 23 -5.54 -30.26 -10.77
C VAL A 23 -5.97 -28.84 -10.34
N ALA A 24 -7.27 -28.62 -10.11
CA ALA A 24 -7.77 -27.28 -9.77
C ALA A 24 -7.04 -26.60 -8.57
N PRO A 25 -6.80 -27.28 -7.44
CA PRO A 25 -6.09 -26.67 -6.33
C PRO A 25 -4.66 -26.25 -6.68
N PHE A 26 -3.97 -27.02 -7.53
CA PHE A 26 -2.62 -26.65 -7.99
C PHE A 26 -2.64 -25.43 -8.91
N VAL A 27 -3.62 -25.34 -9.79
CA VAL A 27 -3.80 -24.17 -10.65
C VAL A 27 -4.12 -22.93 -9.83
N VAL A 28 -5.02 -23.06 -8.85
CA VAL A 28 -5.37 -21.94 -7.93
C VAL A 28 -4.14 -21.53 -7.11
N ALA A 29 -3.43 -22.46 -6.52
CA ALA A 29 -2.22 -22.19 -5.76
C ALA A 29 -1.15 -21.52 -6.63
N TRP A 30 -0.94 -22.01 -7.85
CA TRP A 30 0.01 -21.42 -8.79
C TRP A 30 -0.38 -19.99 -9.18
N ARG A 31 -1.65 -19.74 -9.48
CA ARG A 31 -2.14 -18.38 -9.77
C ARG A 31 -1.93 -17.45 -8.59
N PHE A 32 -2.24 -17.91 -7.37
CA PHE A 32 -2.00 -17.15 -6.14
C PHE A 32 -0.52 -16.80 -5.94
N ILE A 33 0.37 -17.79 -6.10
CA ILE A 33 1.83 -17.60 -6.00
C ILE A 33 2.30 -16.57 -7.04
N ARG A 34 1.82 -16.68 -8.29
CA ARG A 34 2.20 -15.77 -9.38
C ARG A 34 1.67 -14.35 -9.18
N GLN A 35 0.41 -14.21 -8.80
CA GLN A 35 -0.19 -12.89 -8.56
C GLN A 35 0.49 -12.11 -7.43
N ARG A 36 1.08 -12.80 -6.48
CA ARG A 36 1.80 -12.21 -5.34
C ARG A 36 3.31 -12.22 -5.48
N ASN A 37 3.82 -12.56 -6.66
CA ASN A 37 5.25 -12.65 -6.93
C ASN A 37 6.02 -13.56 -5.94
N MET A 38 5.32 -14.53 -5.31
CA MET A 38 5.92 -15.39 -4.28
C MET A 38 7.02 -16.28 -4.84
N GLN A 39 6.96 -16.64 -6.13
CA GLN A 39 8.01 -17.41 -6.81
C GLN A 39 9.39 -16.74 -6.74
N ILE A 40 9.44 -15.40 -6.54
CA ILE A 40 10.70 -14.65 -6.47
C ILE A 40 11.35 -14.78 -5.08
N TRP A 41 10.56 -14.73 -4.02
CA TRP A 41 11.09 -14.60 -2.66
C TRP A 41 10.83 -15.81 -1.75
N LEU A 42 9.79 -16.63 -2.02
CA LEU A 42 9.35 -17.70 -1.12
C LEU A 42 10.46 -18.72 -0.83
N PHE A 43 11.19 -19.10 -1.85
CA PHE A 43 12.28 -20.08 -1.70
C PHE A 43 13.43 -19.53 -0.83
N ALA A 44 13.82 -18.28 -1.06
CA ALA A 44 14.83 -17.60 -0.26
C ALA A 44 14.35 -17.43 1.19
N TYR A 45 13.06 -17.12 1.37
CA TYR A 45 12.45 -17.01 2.69
C TYR A 45 12.47 -18.34 3.45
N LEU A 46 12.08 -19.43 2.82
CA LEU A 46 12.08 -20.77 3.45
C LEU A 46 13.50 -21.26 3.80
N ARG A 47 14.50 -20.88 3.00
CA ARG A 47 15.92 -21.21 3.25
C ARG A 47 16.65 -20.24 4.17
N ARG A 48 15.98 -19.16 4.61
CA ARG A 48 16.63 -18.20 5.48
C ARG A 48 17.13 -18.87 6.77
N ARG A 49 18.36 -18.59 7.13
CA ARG A 49 18.90 -18.98 8.44
C ARG A 49 18.24 -18.15 9.53
N LYS A 50 17.97 -18.75 10.69
CA LYS A 50 17.56 -17.99 11.87
C LYS A 50 18.67 -16.98 12.16
N ARG A 51 18.29 -15.71 12.25
CA ARG A 51 19.25 -14.70 12.71
C ARG A 51 19.57 -14.96 14.17
N PRO A 52 20.85 -14.79 14.61
CA PRO A 52 21.16 -14.82 16.02
C PRO A 52 20.34 -13.78 16.76
N ALA A 53 20.01 -14.05 18.01
CA ALA A 53 19.35 -13.07 18.86
C ALA A 53 20.25 -11.82 18.95
N VAL A 54 19.64 -10.65 18.78
CA VAL A 54 20.37 -9.39 18.95
C VAL A 54 20.62 -9.25 20.45
N THR A 55 21.91 -9.15 20.83
CA THR A 55 22.32 -8.93 22.20
C THR A 55 22.79 -7.48 22.32
N GLY A 56 22.30 -6.77 23.33
CA GLY A 56 22.62 -5.36 23.57
C GLY A 56 21.52 -4.40 23.16
N GLN A 57 21.84 -3.12 23.22
CA GLN A 57 20.90 -2.04 22.88
C GLN A 57 20.56 -2.08 21.39
N THR A 58 19.25 -2.09 21.09
CA THR A 58 18.76 -2.08 19.72
C THR A 58 18.05 -0.76 19.44
N HIS A 59 18.43 -0.10 18.36
CA HIS A 59 17.76 1.10 17.88
C HIS A 59 16.78 0.69 16.78
N VAL A 60 15.51 1.07 16.94
CA VAL A 60 14.46 0.90 15.92
C VAL A 60 14.14 2.27 15.35
N MET A 61 14.44 2.44 14.06
CA MET A 61 13.99 3.62 13.31
C MET A 61 12.61 3.34 12.74
N PHE A 62 11.66 4.21 13.02
CA PHE A 62 10.29 4.11 12.55
C PHE A 62 9.91 5.37 11.77
N CYS A 63 9.37 5.18 10.56
CA CYS A 63 8.95 6.27 9.69
C CYS A 63 7.49 6.06 9.30
N PHE A 64 6.66 7.08 9.50
CA PHE A 64 5.31 7.15 8.97
C PHE A 64 5.35 7.83 7.61
N VAL A 65 4.96 7.11 6.58
CA VAL A 65 4.87 7.63 5.21
C VAL A 65 3.49 7.29 4.68
N ASP A 66 2.78 8.26 4.14
CA ASP A 66 1.42 8.06 3.63
C ASP A 66 1.19 8.84 2.33
N HIS A 67 0.46 8.24 1.41
CA HIS A 67 -0.15 8.95 0.29
C HIS A 67 -1.30 9.78 0.85
N TYR A 68 -1.06 11.07 0.99
CA TYR A 68 -2.04 11.97 1.57
C TYR A 68 -2.91 12.56 0.48
N GLU A 69 -4.01 11.89 0.21
CA GLU A 69 -4.93 12.15 -0.90
C GLU A 69 -6.32 12.56 -0.41
N PRO A 70 -6.53 13.82 -0.02
CA PRO A 70 -7.84 14.29 0.45
C PRO A 70 -8.96 14.10 -0.57
N MET A 71 -8.61 14.14 -1.87
CA MET A 71 -9.54 13.99 -2.99
C MET A 71 -9.77 12.53 -3.39
N HIS A 72 -9.12 11.55 -2.75
CA HIS A 72 -9.29 10.14 -3.10
C HIS A 72 -10.76 9.71 -3.12
N GLY A 73 -11.18 9.13 -4.25
CA GLY A 73 -12.58 8.78 -4.52
C GLY A 73 -13.45 9.97 -4.94
N ARG A 74 -12.86 11.11 -5.28
CA ARG A 74 -13.53 12.33 -5.80
C ARG A 74 -14.71 12.79 -4.95
N PRO A 75 -14.59 12.95 -3.63
CA PRO A 75 -15.67 13.42 -2.77
C PRO A 75 -15.91 14.91 -3.00
N PRO A 76 -17.10 15.43 -2.60
CA PRO A 76 -17.34 16.86 -2.54
C PRO A 76 -16.32 17.59 -1.68
N LEU A 77 -16.05 18.87 -1.99
CA LEU A 77 -15.04 19.68 -1.30
C LEU A 77 -15.24 19.75 0.23
N GLU A 78 -16.47 19.82 0.67
CA GLU A 78 -16.80 19.77 2.11
C GLU A 78 -16.24 18.51 2.79
N LYS A 79 -16.37 17.35 2.14
CA LYS A 79 -15.83 16.11 2.68
C LYS A 79 -14.31 16.06 2.65
N GLN A 80 -13.69 16.67 1.63
CA GLN A 80 -12.22 16.81 1.57
C GLN A 80 -11.74 17.67 2.75
N ARG A 81 -12.37 18.83 2.98
CA ARG A 81 -12.09 19.71 4.13
C ARG A 81 -12.22 18.98 5.45
N ALA A 82 -13.32 18.25 5.63
CA ALA A 82 -13.55 17.48 6.86
C ALA A 82 -12.48 16.39 7.10
N ARG A 83 -11.98 15.76 6.04
CA ARG A 83 -10.86 14.79 6.12
C ARG A 83 -9.58 15.47 6.61
N VAL A 84 -9.21 16.61 6.01
CA VAL A 84 -8.01 17.36 6.37
C VAL A 84 -8.10 17.90 7.80
N ASP A 85 -9.22 18.52 8.16
CA ASP A 85 -9.46 19.08 9.50
C ASP A 85 -9.37 17.98 10.58
N ARG A 86 -10.01 16.85 10.32
CA ARG A 86 -9.96 15.70 11.23
C ARG A 86 -8.55 15.18 11.38
N TRP A 87 -7.82 15.01 10.26
CA TRP A 87 -6.44 14.54 10.30
C TRP A 87 -5.54 15.46 11.12
N CYS A 88 -5.54 16.77 10.82
CA CYS A 88 -4.72 17.74 11.54
C CYS A 88 -5.00 17.75 13.05
N LYS A 89 -6.29 17.64 13.43
CA LYS A 89 -6.71 17.58 14.82
C LYS A 89 -6.29 16.28 15.50
N ASP A 90 -6.64 15.14 14.91
CA ASP A 90 -6.50 13.83 15.54
C ASP A 90 -5.04 13.39 15.58
N TYR A 91 -4.26 13.66 14.50
CA TYR A 91 -2.85 13.33 14.47
C TYR A 91 -2.04 14.14 15.49
N ARG A 92 -2.29 15.44 15.58
CA ARG A 92 -1.68 16.28 16.62
C ARG A 92 -1.96 15.74 18.02
N ALA A 93 -3.22 15.41 18.30
CA ALA A 93 -3.64 14.89 19.59
C ALA A 93 -3.00 13.51 19.89
N LEU A 94 -2.80 12.69 18.87
CA LEU A 94 -2.13 11.40 18.99
C LEU A 94 -0.62 11.58 19.21
N ALA A 95 0.06 12.26 18.28
CA ALA A 95 1.50 12.39 18.26
C ALA A 95 2.05 13.16 19.47
N SER A 96 1.31 14.14 19.99
CA SER A 96 1.71 14.88 21.19
C SER A 96 1.88 14.02 22.46
N ARG A 97 1.29 12.83 22.49
CA ARG A 97 1.35 11.88 23.62
C ARG A 97 2.53 10.91 23.55
N HIS A 98 3.24 10.91 22.45
CA HIS A 98 4.36 9.99 22.22
C HIS A 98 5.66 10.77 22.03
N ARG A 99 6.75 10.16 22.48
CA ARG A 99 8.10 10.68 22.31
C ARG A 99 9.05 9.54 21.99
N ASP A 100 9.98 9.80 21.09
CA ASP A 100 11.11 8.91 20.85
C ASP A 100 12.20 9.04 21.93
N ALA A 101 13.31 8.35 21.74
CA ALA A 101 14.45 8.40 22.68
C ALA A 101 15.09 9.80 22.77
N ASP A 102 14.92 10.64 21.76
CA ASP A 102 15.43 12.01 21.69
C ASP A 102 14.40 13.06 22.16
N GLY A 103 13.25 12.61 22.64
CA GLY A 103 12.16 13.46 23.13
C GLY A 103 11.30 14.09 22.02
N ARG A 104 11.44 13.66 20.77
CA ARG A 104 10.67 14.18 19.64
C ARG A 104 9.34 13.47 19.48
N PRO A 105 8.28 14.17 19.07
CA PRO A 105 7.03 13.51 18.69
C PRO A 105 7.21 12.71 17.40
N PRO A 106 6.38 11.68 17.16
CA PRO A 106 6.33 11.00 15.86
C PRO A 106 6.07 12.01 14.75
N GLN A 107 6.88 11.92 13.70
CA GLN A 107 6.75 12.75 12.51
C GLN A 107 6.13 11.92 11.38
N HIS A 108 5.30 12.56 10.57
CA HIS A 108 4.63 11.96 9.44
C HIS A 108 5.09 12.60 8.14
N VAL A 109 5.37 11.80 7.12
CA VAL A 109 5.68 12.31 5.77
C VAL A 109 4.41 12.24 4.95
N PHE A 110 3.90 13.41 4.55
CA PHE A 110 2.70 13.54 3.73
C PHE A 110 3.09 13.61 2.26
N PHE A 111 2.98 12.50 1.53
CA PHE A 111 3.13 12.51 0.08
C PHE A 111 1.87 13.09 -0.56
N TYR A 112 1.93 14.37 -0.92
CA TYR A 112 0.80 15.11 -1.46
C TYR A 112 0.84 15.11 -2.99
N PRO A 113 -0.25 14.63 -3.67
CA PRO A 113 -0.29 14.60 -5.14
C PRO A 113 -0.41 15.99 -5.74
N GLU A 114 0.38 16.28 -6.80
CA GLU A 114 0.33 17.57 -7.49
C GLU A 114 -1.06 17.85 -8.07
N GLU A 115 -1.70 16.85 -8.64
CA GLU A 115 -3.03 16.97 -9.24
C GLU A 115 -4.15 17.21 -8.23
N GLU A 116 -3.91 16.97 -6.96
CA GLU A 116 -4.84 17.28 -5.87
C GLU A 116 -4.53 18.63 -5.19
N TYR A 117 -3.68 19.46 -5.82
CA TYR A 117 -3.29 20.74 -5.26
C TYR A 117 -4.51 21.59 -4.88
N LEU A 118 -4.58 21.93 -3.60
CA LEU A 118 -5.56 22.86 -3.04
C LEU A 118 -4.90 23.62 -1.89
N GLU A 119 -4.67 24.91 -2.10
CA GLU A 119 -3.95 25.78 -1.17
C GLU A 119 -4.46 25.67 0.29
N GLU A 120 -5.77 25.73 0.49
CA GLU A 120 -6.36 25.61 1.85
C GLU A 120 -6.04 24.29 2.57
N HIS A 121 -5.84 23.19 1.81
CA HIS A 121 -5.44 21.90 2.39
C HIS A 121 -3.96 21.92 2.79
N LEU A 122 -3.12 22.43 1.89
CA LEU A 122 -1.68 22.54 2.14
C LEU A 122 -1.39 23.47 3.31
N ASP A 123 -2.05 24.62 3.40
CA ASP A 123 -1.92 25.54 4.53
C ASP A 123 -2.18 24.90 5.90
N LYS A 124 -3.12 23.96 5.95
CA LYS A 124 -3.46 23.25 7.19
C LYS A 124 -2.40 22.22 7.55
N ILE A 125 -1.91 21.47 6.55
CA ILE A 125 -0.84 20.47 6.75
C ILE A 125 0.48 21.18 7.05
N GLU A 126 0.80 22.26 6.35
CA GLU A 126 2.01 23.07 6.62
C GLU A 126 2.07 23.52 8.09
N ARG A 127 0.95 24.01 8.65
CA ARG A 127 0.89 24.35 10.08
C ARG A 127 1.20 23.17 10.98
N LEU A 128 0.68 22.00 10.65
CA LEU A 128 0.98 20.77 11.39
C LEU A 128 2.47 20.43 11.32
N CYS A 129 3.08 20.57 10.13
CA CYS A 129 4.52 20.34 9.91
C CYS A 129 5.39 21.38 10.65
N ARG A 130 5.05 22.65 10.60
CA ARG A 130 5.74 23.72 11.35
C ARG A 130 5.71 23.50 12.87
N ASP A 131 4.68 22.86 13.38
CA ASP A 131 4.59 22.47 14.79
C ASP A 131 5.43 21.20 15.11
N GLY A 132 6.17 20.67 14.15
CA GLY A 132 7.10 19.53 14.32
C GLY A 132 6.45 18.15 14.24
N TYR A 133 5.29 18.04 13.60
CA TYR A 133 4.56 16.78 13.48
C TYR A 133 4.73 16.08 12.11
N GLY A 134 5.53 16.65 11.22
CA GLY A 134 5.79 16.00 9.94
C GLY A 134 6.41 16.93 8.89
N GLU A 135 6.40 16.44 7.66
CA GLU A 135 6.87 17.15 6.47
C GLU A 135 5.99 16.80 5.27
N ILE A 136 5.97 17.68 4.27
CA ILE A 136 5.23 17.48 3.02
C ILE A 136 6.22 17.19 1.90
N GLU A 137 5.97 16.12 1.18
CA GLU A 137 6.76 15.72 0.01
C GLU A 137 5.88 15.62 -1.24
N VAL A 138 6.47 15.92 -2.38
CA VAL A 138 5.79 15.80 -3.67
C VAL A 138 5.49 14.35 -3.98
N HIS A 139 4.26 14.08 -4.34
CA HIS A 139 3.83 12.81 -4.87
C HIS A 139 3.26 12.98 -6.28
N LEU A 140 3.62 12.10 -7.20
CA LEU A 140 3.13 12.11 -8.57
C LEU A 140 2.55 10.74 -8.90
N HIS A 141 1.34 10.75 -9.46
CA HIS A 141 0.76 9.55 -10.06
C HIS A 141 1.25 9.43 -11.49
N HIS A 142 2.12 8.46 -11.73
CA HIS A 142 2.72 8.21 -13.03
C HIS A 142 1.77 7.37 -13.90
N ASP A 143 1.09 8.01 -14.84
CA ASP A 143 0.29 7.33 -15.85
C ASP A 143 0.57 7.97 -17.22
N ASN A 144 1.17 7.19 -18.12
CA ASN A 144 1.57 7.62 -19.46
C ASN A 144 2.53 8.84 -19.48
N ASP A 145 3.38 8.96 -18.49
CA ASP A 145 4.34 10.05 -18.39
C ASP A 145 5.35 10.05 -19.53
N THR A 146 5.67 11.27 -20.00
CA THR A 146 6.82 11.55 -20.82
C THR A 146 7.83 12.38 -20.01
N GLU A 147 9.10 12.40 -20.43
CA GLU A 147 10.10 13.25 -19.79
C GLU A 147 9.68 14.74 -19.78
N ALA A 148 9.00 15.20 -20.83
CA ALA A 148 8.55 16.57 -20.95
C ALA A 148 7.47 16.92 -19.95
N ASN A 149 6.39 16.12 -19.86
CA ASN A 149 5.30 16.41 -18.93
C ASN A 149 5.74 16.22 -17.46
N PHE A 150 6.63 15.26 -17.17
CA PHE A 150 7.21 15.10 -15.85
C PHE A 150 7.99 16.35 -15.40
N ARG A 151 8.86 16.89 -16.28
CA ARG A 151 9.60 18.13 -16.01
C ARG A 151 8.67 19.32 -15.79
N GLU A 152 7.62 19.44 -16.59
CA GLU A 152 6.62 20.49 -16.46
C GLU A 152 5.90 20.42 -15.11
N THR A 153 5.43 19.23 -14.73
CA THR A 153 4.73 18.98 -13.44
C THR A 153 5.62 19.38 -12.26
N ILE A 154 6.87 18.91 -12.22
CA ILE A 154 7.82 19.29 -11.16
C ILE A 154 8.08 20.80 -11.13
N SER A 155 8.12 21.45 -12.29
CA SER A 155 8.34 22.90 -12.36
C SER A 155 7.15 23.71 -11.86
N ARG A 156 5.94 23.22 -12.04
CA ARG A 156 4.71 23.85 -11.51
C ARG A 156 4.58 23.70 -9.99
N PHE A 157 5.10 22.60 -9.44
CA PHE A 157 5.01 22.33 -8.01
C PHE A 157 6.02 23.13 -7.16
N LYS A 158 7.04 23.71 -7.79
CA LYS A 158 8.04 24.57 -7.15
C LYS A 158 7.51 25.98 -6.92
#